data_72c4649be63b65d5bdaa470c2fb3288e
#
_entry.id   72c4649be63b65d5bdaa470c2fb3288e
#
_cell.length_a   1.000
_cell.length_b   1.000
_cell.length_c   1.000
_cell.angle_alpha   90.00
_cell.angle_beta   90.00
_cell.angle_gamma   90.00
#
_symmetry.space_group_name_H-M   'P 1'
#
loop_
_entity.id
_entity.type
_entity.pdbx_description
1 polymer ?
#
loop_
_entity_poly.entity_id
_entity_poly.type
_entity_poly.pdbx_seq_one_letter_code
_entity_poly.pdbx_strand_id
1 'polypeptide(L)' 'MNHGVVLFHTSSAALRAEKILAQAQLVVKLIPTPREFSSDCGIALRFEWNDSARVKELLDEAKVQVAGIHQIG' A
#
# COMPACT_ATOMS: atom_id res chain seq x y z
N MET A 1 -12.80 -12.42 2.97
CA MET A 1 -11.55 -11.95 3.56
C MET A 1 -11.32 -10.51 3.19
N ASN A 2 -10.86 -9.75 4.15
CA ASN A 2 -10.74 -8.30 3.96
C ASN A 2 -9.34 -7.93 3.51
N HIS A 3 -9.28 -7.07 2.50
CA HIS A 3 -8.03 -6.53 2.00
C HIS A 3 -8.01 -5.02 2.19
N GLY A 4 -6.82 -4.47 2.19
CA GLY A 4 -6.62 -3.04 2.15
C GLY A 4 -5.81 -2.66 0.94
N VAL A 5 -5.82 -1.39 0.61
CA VAL A 5 -5.04 -0.86 -0.48
C VAL A 5 -4.35 0.42 -0.02
N VAL A 6 -3.09 0.55 -0.37
CA VAL A 6 -2.31 1.77 -0.13
C VAL A 6 -2.19 2.50 -1.46
N LEU A 7 -2.57 3.75 -1.46
CA LEU A 7 -2.46 4.61 -2.64
C LEU A 7 -1.21 5.47 -2.50
N PHE A 8 -0.56 5.74 -3.62
CA PHE A 8 0.69 6.50 -3.65
C PHE A 8 0.59 7.64 -4.64
N HIS A 9 1.47 8.64 -4.50
CA HIS A 9 1.57 9.73 -5.45
C HIS A 9 2.49 9.40 -6.62
N THR A 10 3.41 8.46 -6.43
CA THR A 10 4.37 8.08 -7.46
C THR A 10 4.58 6.58 -7.49
N SER A 11 4.95 6.06 -8.66
CA SER A 11 5.29 4.63 -8.81
C SER A 11 6.50 4.26 -7.98
N SER A 12 7.46 5.19 -7.83
CA SER A 12 8.65 4.94 -7.02
C SER A 12 8.30 4.66 -5.57
N ALA A 13 7.36 5.41 -5.02
CA ALA A 13 6.91 5.20 -3.64
C ALA A 13 6.23 3.83 -3.49
N ALA A 14 5.43 3.44 -4.48
CA ALA A 14 4.74 2.16 -4.46
C ALA A 14 5.74 1.00 -4.48
N LEU A 15 6.76 1.07 -5.34
CA LEU A 15 7.78 0.03 -5.44
C LEU A 15 8.59 -0.07 -4.15
N ARG A 16 8.94 1.08 -3.57
CA ARG A 16 9.67 1.12 -2.32
C ARG A 16 8.86 0.50 -1.18
N ALA A 17 7.57 0.83 -1.13
CA ALA A 17 6.68 0.28 -0.11
C ALA A 17 6.57 -1.23 -0.24
N GLU A 18 6.44 -1.75 -1.45
CA GLU A 18 6.39 -3.19 -1.67
C GLU A 18 7.61 -3.87 -1.11
N LYS A 19 8.79 -3.32 -1.39
CA LYS A 19 10.03 -3.91 -0.93
C LYS A 19 10.12 -3.93 0.60
N ILE A 20 9.75 -2.82 1.23
CA ILE A 20 9.79 -2.70 2.69
C ILE A 20 8.85 -3.71 3.35
N LEU A 21 7.63 -3.82 2.84
CA LEU A 21 6.63 -4.70 3.43
C LEU A 21 6.96 -6.17 3.15
N ALA A 22 7.51 -6.47 1.98
CA ALA A 22 7.93 -7.83 1.67
C ALA A 22 9.07 -8.27 2.58
N GLN A 23 10.01 -7.37 2.88
CA GLN A 23 11.10 -7.68 3.80
C GLN A 23 10.60 -7.93 5.22
N ALA A 24 9.48 -7.35 5.59
CA ALA A 24 8.82 -7.60 6.87
C ALA A 24 7.96 -8.86 6.85
N GLN A 25 8.01 -9.62 5.74
CA GLN A 25 7.29 -10.88 5.55
C GLN A 25 5.77 -10.70 5.53
N LEU A 26 5.31 -9.53 5.11
CA LEU A 26 3.89 -9.30 4.89
C LEU A 26 3.51 -9.69 3.47
N VAL A 27 2.31 -10.23 3.32
CA VAL A 27 1.80 -10.63 2.01
C VAL A 27 1.21 -9.38 1.34
N VAL A 28 1.90 -8.90 0.31
CA VAL A 28 1.49 -7.70 -0.41
C VAL A 28 1.60 -7.93 -1.91
N LYS A 29 0.85 -7.15 -2.67
CA LYS A 29 0.87 -7.25 -4.13
C LYS A 29 0.59 -5.90 -4.76
N LEU A 30 1.39 -5.55 -5.76
CA LEU A 30 1.12 -4.36 -6.56
C LEU A 30 -0.05 -4.66 -7.50
N ILE A 31 -0.99 -3.74 -7.55
CA ILE A 31 -2.18 -3.85 -8.40
C ILE A 31 -2.43 -2.52 -9.09
N PRO A 32 -3.18 -2.52 -10.19
CA PRO A 32 -3.65 -1.25 -10.75
C PRO A 32 -4.51 -0.53 -9.71
N THR A 33 -4.39 0.80 -9.66
CA THR A 33 -5.21 1.58 -8.72
C THR A 33 -6.68 1.37 -9.04
N PRO A 34 -7.51 0.95 -8.05
CA PRO A 34 -8.94 0.78 -8.29
C PRO A 34 -9.58 2.10 -8.72
N ARG A 35 -10.57 2.00 -9.61
CA ARG A 35 -11.22 3.17 -10.20
C ARG A 35 -11.90 4.07 -9.17
N GLU A 36 -12.38 3.46 -8.09
CA GLU A 36 -13.08 4.19 -7.01
C GLU A 36 -12.13 5.09 -6.22
N PHE A 37 -10.82 4.90 -6.36
CA PHE A 37 -9.84 5.72 -5.68
C PHE A 37 -9.08 6.54 -6.70
N SER A 38 -9.21 7.85 -6.60
CA SER A 38 -8.47 8.76 -7.45
C SER A 38 -7.06 8.92 -6.90
N SER A 39 -6.06 8.71 -7.74
CA SER A 39 -4.66 8.81 -7.34
C SER A 39 -3.82 9.26 -8.54
N ASP A 40 -2.73 9.97 -8.25
CA ASP A 40 -1.79 10.40 -9.28
C ASP A 40 -0.98 9.22 -9.83
N CYS A 41 -0.94 8.12 -9.10
CA CYS A 41 -0.20 6.93 -9.45
C CYS A 41 -1.14 5.87 -9.96
N GLY A 42 -0.77 5.22 -11.07
CA GLY A 42 -1.58 4.16 -11.67
C GLY A 42 -1.47 2.81 -10.98
N ILE A 43 -0.61 2.68 -9.96
CA ILE A 43 -0.47 1.44 -9.20
C ILE A 43 -0.71 1.69 -7.73
N ALA A 44 -1.20 0.64 -7.06
CA ALA A 44 -1.46 0.65 -5.63
C ALA A 44 -0.92 -0.65 -5.03
N LEU A 45 -0.90 -0.72 -3.71
CA LEU A 45 -0.39 -1.90 -3.01
C LEU A 45 -1.52 -2.53 -2.22
N ARG A 46 -1.84 -3.79 -2.54
CA ARG A 46 -2.85 -4.54 -1.81
C ARG A 46 -2.20 -5.31 -0.67
N PHE A 47 -2.85 -5.33 0.47
CA PHE A 47 -2.37 -6.06 1.63
C PHE A 47 -3.55 -6.67 2.41
N GLU A 48 -3.26 -7.55 3.36
CA GLU A 48 -4.28 -8.09 4.24
C GLU A 48 -4.69 -7.03 5.26
N TRP A 49 -5.99 -6.75 5.37
CA TRP A 49 -6.47 -5.67 6.24
C TRP A 49 -6.04 -5.84 7.69
N ASN A 50 -5.90 -7.09 8.16
CA ASN A 50 -5.44 -7.36 9.52
C ASN A 50 -4.05 -6.81 9.78
N ASP A 51 -3.26 -6.55 8.74
CA ASP A 51 -1.92 -6.01 8.85
C ASP A 51 -1.88 -4.49 8.74
N SER A 52 -3.03 -3.82 8.69
CA SER A 52 -3.10 -2.39 8.41
C SER A 52 -2.27 -1.53 9.38
N ALA A 53 -2.33 -1.82 10.68
CA ALA A 53 -1.56 -1.06 11.66
C ALA A 53 -0.06 -1.22 11.42
N ARG A 54 0.37 -2.44 11.11
CA ARG A 54 1.77 -2.72 10.85
C ARG A 54 2.24 -2.09 9.53
N VAL A 55 1.39 -2.14 8.51
CA VAL A 55 1.68 -1.49 7.23
C VAL A 55 1.91 0.00 7.44
N LYS A 56 1.01 0.66 8.15
CA LYS A 56 1.14 2.09 8.45
C LYS A 56 2.44 2.38 9.20
N GLU A 57 2.72 1.59 10.23
CA GLU A 57 3.90 1.77 11.05
C GLU A 57 5.18 1.65 10.23
N LEU A 58 5.29 0.60 9.42
CA LEU A 58 6.48 0.35 8.62
C LEU A 58 6.69 1.44 7.57
N LEU A 59 5.64 1.87 6.90
CA LEU A 59 5.74 2.91 5.89
C LEU A 59 6.07 4.25 6.51
N ASP A 60 5.51 4.53 7.68
CA ASP A 60 5.80 5.77 8.41
C ASP A 60 7.24 5.82 8.86
N GLU A 61 7.76 4.73 9.43
CA GLU A 61 9.16 4.64 9.86
C GLU A 61 10.12 4.84 8.69
N ALA A 62 9.79 4.29 7.54
CA ALA A 62 10.61 4.42 6.34
C ALA A 62 10.39 5.75 5.61
N LYS A 63 9.47 6.57 6.09
CA LYS A 63 9.14 7.87 5.52
C LYS A 63 8.68 7.77 4.07
N VAL A 64 7.94 6.70 3.77
CA VAL A 64 7.33 6.55 2.46
C VAL A 64 6.07 7.40 2.42
N GLN A 65 5.96 8.26 1.42
CA GLN A 65 4.78 9.10 1.25
C GLN A 65 3.62 8.27 0.72
N VAL A 66 2.49 8.39 1.38
CA VAL A 66 1.28 7.63 1.06
C VAL A 66 0.15 8.61 0.76
N ALA A 67 -0.56 8.38 -0.32
CA ALA A 67 -1.71 9.20 -0.69
C ALA A 67 -2.96 8.83 0.12
N GLY A 68 -3.07 7.57 0.52
CA GLY A 68 -4.18 7.12 1.34
C GLY A 68 -4.12 5.63 1.58
N ILE A 69 -4.85 5.18 2.59
CA ILE A 69 -5.00 3.76 2.90
C ILE A 69 -6.48 3.49 3.08
N HIS A 70 -7.01 2.50 2.37
CA HIS A 70 -8.43 2.19 2.38
C HIS A 70 -8.66 0.69 2.50
N GLN A 71 -9.76 0.33 3.11
CA GLN A 71 -10.19 -1.07 3.14
C GLN A 71 -10.99 -1.36 1.87
N ILE A 72 -10.72 -2.50 1.23
CA ILE A 72 -11.44 -2.99 0.06
C ILE A 72 -11.84 -4.45 0.30
N GLY A 73 -13.02 -4.80 -0.14
CA GLY A 73 -13.52 -6.18 -0.07
C GLY A 73 -13.95 -6.61 1.32
#